data_75770d0c8f659bed8228bdd508929d8c
#
_entry.id   75770d0c8f659bed8228bdd508929d8c
#
_cell.length_a   1.000
_cell.length_b   1.000
_cell.length_c   1.000
_cell.angle_alpha   90.00
_cell.angle_beta   90.00
_cell.angle_gamma   90.00
#
_symmetry.space_group_name_H-M   'P 1'
#
loop_
_entity.id
_entity.type
_entity.pdbx_description
1 polymer ?
#
loop_
_entity_poly.entity_id
_entity_poly.type
_entity_poly.pdbx_seq_one_letter_code
_entity_poly.pdbx_strand_id
1 'polypeptide(L)'
;MAPSVYLDSSVLLRKLFNQPHALSPWQNWEQGYISKIGRVECWRALDRERLAGRLRDIEIAQLSRLLEEYLLTLNLVDINDNVLLRASWNFPLVVGA
;
A
#
# COMPACT_ATOMS: atom_id res chain seq x y z
N MET A 1 -14.78 13.39 11.01
CA MET A 1 -14.68 12.85 9.63
C MET A 1 -13.27 12.36 9.41
N ALA A 2 -13.13 11.12 8.93
CA ALA A 2 -11.82 10.58 8.64
C ALA A 2 -11.24 11.22 7.37
N PRO A 3 -9.95 11.50 7.30
CA PRO A 3 -9.35 12.11 6.13
C PRO A 3 -9.24 11.12 4.97
N SER A 4 -9.11 11.66 3.77
CA SER A 4 -8.65 10.89 2.62
C SER A 4 -7.14 10.82 2.64
N VAL A 5 -6.58 9.65 2.30
CA VAL A 5 -5.13 9.45 2.32
C VAL A 5 -4.65 8.87 1.00
N TYR A 6 -3.43 9.22 0.66
CA TYR A 6 -2.70 8.61 -0.45
C TYR A 6 -1.57 7.80 0.15
N LEU A 7 -1.54 6.50 -0.13
CA LEU A 7 -0.56 5.60 0.47
C LEU A 7 0.60 5.34 -0.48
N ASP A 8 1.82 5.48 0.04
CA ASP A 8 3.01 4.98 -0.62
C ASP A 8 3.10 3.46 -0.42
N SER A 9 3.69 2.76 -1.38
CA SER A 9 3.86 1.31 -1.30
C SER A 9 4.56 0.87 -0.02
N SER A 10 5.53 1.66 0.45
CA SER A 10 6.28 1.32 1.66
C SER A 10 5.40 1.23 2.90
N VAL A 11 4.37 2.07 2.99
CA VAL A 11 3.44 2.05 4.13
C VAL A 11 2.61 0.77 4.10
N LEU A 12 2.10 0.41 2.93
CA LEU A 12 1.31 -0.80 2.77
C LEU A 12 2.16 -2.04 3.05
N LEU A 13 3.41 -2.06 2.56
CA LEU A 13 4.32 -3.18 2.79
C LEU A 13 4.69 -3.35 4.26
N ARG A 14 4.88 -2.24 4.99
CA ARG A 14 5.11 -2.33 6.44
C ARG A 14 3.93 -2.96 7.16
N LYS A 15 2.72 -2.59 6.75
CA LYS A 15 1.51 -3.20 7.32
C LYS A 15 1.42 -4.68 6.95
N LEU A 16 1.69 -5.01 5.68
CA LEU A 16 1.62 -6.38 5.18
C LEU A 16 2.59 -7.30 5.93
N PHE A 17 3.83 -6.86 6.11
CA PHE A 17 4.85 -7.65 6.79
C PHE A 17 4.86 -7.43 8.31
N ASN A 18 3.89 -6.72 8.83
CA ASN A 18 3.73 -6.45 10.26
C ASN A 18 4.99 -5.82 10.87
N GLN A 19 5.57 -4.88 10.15
CA GLN A 19 6.79 -4.20 10.57
C GLN A 19 6.49 -3.07 11.55
N PRO A 20 7.46 -2.70 12.41
CA PRO A 20 7.36 -1.49 13.24
C PRO A 20 7.08 -0.27 12.35
N HIS A 21 6.42 0.72 12.90
CA HIS A 21 6.05 1.96 12.21
C HIS A 21 4.96 1.76 11.15
N ALA A 22 4.29 0.62 11.11
CA ALA A 22 3.12 0.46 10.26
C ALA A 22 2.01 1.41 10.71
N LEU A 23 1.24 1.87 9.72
CA LEU A 23 0.11 2.75 10.01
C LEU A 23 -0.94 1.99 10.84
N SER A 24 -1.31 2.57 11.98
CA SER A 24 -2.26 1.96 12.90
C SER A 24 -3.16 3.03 13.48
N PRO A 25 -4.50 2.82 13.58
CA PRO A 25 -5.19 1.65 13.04
C PRO A 25 -5.29 1.70 11.52
N TRP A 26 -5.29 0.52 10.91
CA TRP A 26 -5.47 0.42 9.46
C TRP A 26 -6.86 0.89 9.07
N GLN A 27 -6.94 1.61 7.98
CA GLN A 27 -8.19 2.13 7.43
C GLN A 27 -8.88 3.18 8.32
N ASN A 28 -8.10 3.96 9.06
CA ASN A 28 -8.63 5.09 9.79
C ASN A 28 -8.76 6.33 8.89
N TRP A 29 -9.37 6.13 7.73
CA TRP A 29 -9.62 7.18 6.74
C TRP A 29 -10.90 6.88 5.99
N GLU A 30 -11.49 7.92 5.41
CA GLU A 30 -12.72 7.78 4.62
C GLU A 30 -12.44 7.19 3.25
N GLN A 31 -11.40 7.71 2.57
CA GLN A 31 -10.99 7.25 1.26
C GLN A 31 -9.48 7.01 1.25
N GLY A 32 -9.07 5.85 0.78
CA GLY A 32 -7.65 5.52 0.60
C GLY A 32 -7.33 5.37 -0.88
N TYR A 33 -6.13 5.76 -1.26
CA TYR A 33 -5.68 5.76 -2.66
C TYR A 33 -4.28 5.20 -2.75
N ILE A 34 -4.00 4.47 -3.83
CA ILE A 34 -2.65 3.99 -4.16
C ILE A 34 -2.45 4.12 -5.68
N SER A 35 -1.23 4.39 -6.10
CA SER A 35 -0.92 4.43 -7.52
C SER A 35 -0.83 3.03 -8.12
N LYS A 36 -1.00 2.95 -9.44
CA LYS A 36 -0.76 1.69 -10.16
C LYS A 36 0.68 1.23 -10.01
N ILE A 37 1.63 2.17 -9.99
CA ILE A 37 3.04 1.86 -9.74
C ILE A 37 3.22 1.31 -8.32
N GLY A 38 2.59 1.94 -7.34
CA GLY A 38 2.63 1.46 -5.95
C GLY A 38 2.11 0.05 -5.80
N ARG A 39 1.02 -0.28 -6.49
CA ARG A 39 0.48 -1.64 -6.51
C ARG A 39 1.49 -2.63 -7.07
N VAL A 40 2.11 -2.30 -8.19
CA VAL A 40 3.14 -3.16 -8.81
C VAL A 40 4.33 -3.34 -7.87
N GLU A 41 4.75 -2.28 -7.21
CA GLU A 41 5.87 -2.35 -6.25
C GLU A 41 5.55 -3.29 -5.08
N CYS A 42 4.31 -3.29 -4.59
CA CYS A 42 3.90 -4.21 -3.53
C CYS A 42 4.03 -5.67 -3.98
N TRP A 43 3.53 -6.01 -5.16
CA TRP A 43 3.64 -7.37 -5.68
C TRP A 43 5.09 -7.77 -5.95
N ARG A 44 5.90 -6.83 -6.44
CA ARG A 44 7.33 -7.08 -6.66
C ARG A 44 8.07 -7.33 -5.34
N ALA A 45 7.73 -6.60 -4.31
CA ALA A 45 8.35 -6.80 -2.99
C ALA A 45 8.04 -8.19 -2.45
N LEU A 46 6.80 -8.65 -2.58
CA LEU A 46 6.40 -9.98 -2.16
C LEU A 46 7.13 -11.05 -2.98
N ASP A 47 7.25 -10.84 -4.28
CA ASP A 47 7.98 -11.76 -5.15
C ASP A 47 9.47 -11.85 -4.81
N ARG A 48 10.08 -10.71 -4.45
CA ARG A 48 11.47 -10.70 -3.98
C ARG A 48 11.66 -11.55 -2.73
N GLU A 49 10.72 -11.49 -1.80
CA GLU A 49 10.77 -12.34 -0.60
C GLU A 49 10.65 -13.82 -0.94
N ARG A 50 9.78 -14.15 -1.89
CA ARG A 50 9.63 -15.52 -2.38
C ARG A 50 10.92 -16.03 -3.02
N LEU A 51 11.50 -15.24 -3.92
CA LEU A 51 12.71 -15.60 -4.64
C LEU A 51 13.93 -15.71 -3.71
N ALA A 52 13.96 -14.90 -2.68
CA ALA A 52 15.03 -14.93 -1.68
C ALA A 52 14.93 -16.12 -0.72
N GLY A 53 13.81 -16.83 -0.75
CA GLY A 53 13.60 -17.98 0.12
C GLY A 53 13.41 -17.65 1.59
N ARG A 54 13.08 -16.39 1.90
CA ARG A 54 12.88 -15.97 3.29
C ARG A 54 11.52 -16.37 3.84
N LEU A 55 10.58 -16.69 2.96
CA LEU A 55 9.23 -17.09 3.34
C LEU A 55 8.88 -18.41 2.67
N ARG A 56 8.12 -19.23 3.39
CA ARG A 56 7.62 -20.50 2.87
C ARG A 56 6.48 -20.24 1.89
N ASP A 57 6.20 -21.20 1.01
CA ASP A 57 5.15 -21.08 0.02
C ASP A 57 3.78 -20.77 0.63
N ILE A 58 3.47 -21.41 1.77
CA ILE A 58 2.21 -21.14 2.47
C ILE A 58 2.15 -19.71 2.99
N GLU A 59 3.27 -19.18 3.47
CA GLU A 59 3.33 -17.79 3.94
C GLU A 59 3.16 -16.83 2.79
N ILE A 60 3.77 -17.09 1.64
CA ILE A 60 3.60 -16.28 0.43
C ILE A 60 2.14 -16.29 -0.02
N ALA A 61 1.48 -17.45 0.01
CA ALA A 61 0.07 -17.55 -0.36
C ALA A 61 -0.82 -16.72 0.56
N GLN A 62 -0.55 -16.77 1.87
CA GLN A 62 -1.29 -16.01 2.87
C GLN A 62 -1.08 -14.51 2.69
N LEU A 63 0.16 -14.08 2.47
CA LEU A 63 0.47 -12.66 2.26
C LEU A 63 -0.09 -12.15 0.94
N SER A 64 -0.09 -12.97 -0.10
CA SER A 64 -0.70 -12.59 -1.39
C SER A 64 -2.19 -12.31 -1.24
N ARG A 65 -2.89 -13.17 -0.49
CA ARG A 65 -4.32 -12.97 -0.20
C ARG A 65 -4.54 -11.68 0.59
N LEU A 66 -3.73 -11.46 1.60
CA LEU A 66 -3.85 -10.29 2.46
C LEU A 66 -3.57 -9.00 1.68
N LEU A 67 -2.55 -9.02 0.81
CA LEU A 67 -2.23 -7.88 -0.04
C LEU A 67 -3.39 -7.58 -0.98
N GLU A 68 -3.98 -8.60 -1.58
CA GLU A 68 -5.14 -8.40 -2.45
C GLU A 68 -6.30 -7.77 -1.68
N GLU A 69 -6.58 -8.23 -0.48
CA GLU A 69 -7.63 -7.64 0.37
C GLU A 69 -7.36 -6.17 0.66
N TYR A 70 -6.13 -5.81 1.00
CA TYR A 70 -5.76 -4.42 1.24
C TYR A 70 -5.96 -3.57 -0.01
N LEU A 71 -5.51 -4.06 -1.16
CA LEU A 71 -5.63 -3.32 -2.42
C LEU A 71 -7.07 -3.12 -2.86
N LEU A 72 -7.94 -4.07 -2.56
CA LEU A 72 -9.38 -3.95 -2.87
C LEU A 72 -10.05 -2.84 -2.06
N THR A 73 -9.49 -2.45 -0.93
CA THR A 73 -10.03 -1.35 -0.12
C THR A 73 -9.54 0.02 -0.56
N LEU A 74 -8.63 0.06 -1.53
CA LEU A 74 -7.99 1.30 -1.97
C LEU A 74 -8.43 1.63 -3.40
N ASN A 75 -8.54 2.91 -3.67
CA ASN A 75 -8.79 3.41 -5.02
C ASN A 75 -7.47 3.46 -5.78
N LEU A 76 -7.47 2.93 -7.00
CA LEU A 76 -6.28 2.87 -7.83
C LEU A 76 -6.22 4.10 -8.72
N VAL A 77 -5.09 4.79 -8.74
CA VAL A 77 -4.92 5.99 -9.56
C VAL A 77 -3.67 5.89 -10.44
N ASP A 78 -3.76 6.48 -11.62
CA ASP A 78 -2.60 6.69 -12.48
C ASP A 78 -1.84 7.90 -11.97
N ILE A 79 -0.51 7.74 -11.80
CA ILE A 79 0.31 8.85 -11.35
C ILE A 79 1.11 9.40 -12.51
N ASN A 80 0.93 10.70 -12.73
CA ASN A 80 1.86 11.55 -13.44
C ASN A 80 2.08 12.79 -12.56
N ASP A 81 2.95 13.69 -12.98
CA ASP A 81 3.30 14.86 -12.16
C ASP A 81 2.08 15.71 -11.81
N ASN A 82 1.16 15.88 -12.75
CA ASN A 82 -0.06 16.67 -12.52
C ASN A 82 -0.99 15.98 -11.52
N VAL A 83 -1.13 14.67 -11.62
CA VAL A 83 -1.97 13.90 -10.70
C VAL A 83 -1.38 13.97 -9.30
N LEU A 84 -0.07 13.87 -9.17
CA LEU A 84 0.61 13.93 -7.89
C LEU A 84 0.41 15.29 -7.22
N LEU A 85 0.52 16.39 -7.98
CA LEU A 85 0.25 17.72 -7.47
C LEU A 85 -1.18 17.86 -6.97
N ARG A 86 -2.16 17.42 -7.77
CA ARG A 86 -3.56 17.46 -7.38
C ARG A 86 -3.84 16.63 -6.14
N ALA A 87 -3.22 15.48 -6.04
CA ALA A 87 -3.37 14.62 -4.87
C ALA A 87 -2.89 15.33 -3.61
N SER A 88 -1.74 16.03 -3.67
CA SER A 88 -1.23 16.74 -2.51
C SER A 88 -2.12 17.93 -2.10
N TRP A 89 -2.89 18.47 -3.02
CA TRP A 89 -3.86 19.54 -2.70
C TRP A 89 -5.17 19.00 -2.14
N ASN A 90 -5.63 17.85 -2.67
CA ASN A 90 -6.94 17.28 -2.33
C ASN A 90 -6.89 16.36 -1.12
N PHE A 91 -5.74 15.80 -0.82
CA PHE A 91 -5.58 14.89 0.31
C PHE A 91 -4.85 15.61 1.42
N PRO A 92 -5.49 15.80 2.58
CA PRO A 92 -4.83 16.47 3.71
C PRO A 92 -3.69 15.65 4.29
N LEU A 93 -3.62 14.36 3.96
CA LEU A 93 -2.59 13.47 4.48
C LEU A 93 -2.03 12.62 3.35
N VAL A 94 -0.74 12.78 3.08
CA VAL A 94 0.02 11.88 2.20
C VAL A 94 0.94 11.07 3.08
N VAL A 95 0.77 9.75 3.06
CA VAL A 95 1.53 8.83 3.90
C VAL A 95 2.58 8.14 3.04
N GLY A 96 3.86 8.35 3.36
CA GLY A 96 4.98 7.83 2.61
C GLY A 96 6.07 7.23 3.49
N ALA A 97 7.11 6.78 2.82
CA ALA A 97 8.27 6.17 3.45
C ALA A 97 9.06 7.15 4.32
#